data_706f2263efe4f1e355f50a3f8e93689e
#
_entry.id   706f2263efe4f1e355f50a3f8e93689e
#
_cell.length_a   1.000
_cell.length_b   1.000
_cell.length_c   1.000
_cell.angle_alpha   90.00
_cell.angle_beta   90.00
_cell.angle_gamma   90.00
#
_symmetry.space_group_name_H-M   'P 1'
#
loop_
_entity.id
_entity.type
_entity.pdbx_description
1 polymer ?
#
loop_
_entity_poly.entity_id
_entity_poly.type
_entity_poly.pdbx_seq_one_letter_code
_entity_poly.pdbx_strand_id
1 'polypeptide(L)'
;YEIRLSLVGSEMCIRDRALCDTIAYAKSKGMFVITDGKRNDIGTTMEAYATAHLGHTDVAGESIDAFGADALTVNGYLGTDGIKPLAKICDSDDKGIFVLVKTSNPSSGELQDMKLETNESVYEHMGKMCEGWGEDLMGKHGYSAVGAVVGATYPEQLGEMRTKLPHTFFLVPGYGAQGGGADDVKNAFDENGLGAIINSSRGIMCAWKKQGLTEDDFAVAARKEAERMRDEIVGCIGKIKLG
;
A
#
# COMPACT_ATOMS: atom_id res chain seq x y z
N TYR A 1 26.64 18.44 -17.74
CA TYR A 1 26.10 17.06 -17.51
C TYR A 1 25.96 16.39 -18.89
N GLU A 2 26.91 15.56 -19.25
CA GLU A 2 26.73 14.66 -20.37
C GLU A 2 25.74 13.57 -19.93
N ILE A 3 24.52 13.64 -20.42
CA ILE A 3 23.60 12.50 -20.37
C ILE A 3 24.25 11.43 -21.26
N ARG A 4 24.85 10.43 -20.66
CA ARG A 4 25.41 9.30 -21.41
C ARG A 4 24.29 8.63 -22.16
N LEU A 5 24.38 8.61 -23.49
CA LEU A 5 23.45 7.87 -24.38
C LEU A 5 23.31 6.39 -23.99
N SER A 6 24.25 5.83 -23.22
CA SER A 6 24.19 4.50 -22.64
C SER A 6 23.08 4.30 -21.58
N LEU A 7 22.41 5.37 -21.11
CA LEU A 7 21.26 5.29 -20.23
C LEU A 7 19.93 5.19 -21.00
N VAL A 8 19.91 5.58 -22.27
CA VAL A 8 18.75 5.41 -23.15
C VAL A 8 18.74 3.98 -23.69
N GLY A 9 17.77 3.18 -23.28
CA GLY A 9 17.72 1.73 -23.55
C GLY A 9 18.51 0.89 -22.52
N SER A 10 18.91 1.51 -21.39
CA SER A 10 19.56 0.85 -20.27
C SER A 10 18.61 -0.11 -19.55
N GLU A 11 19.18 -0.95 -18.66
CA GLU A 11 18.39 -1.82 -17.76
C GLU A 11 17.28 -1.06 -17.01
N MET A 12 17.46 0.20 -16.72
CA MET A 12 16.47 1.04 -16.04
C MET A 12 15.22 1.23 -16.91
N CYS A 13 15.39 1.60 -18.19
CA CYS A 13 14.26 1.74 -19.13
C CYS A 13 13.53 0.42 -19.37
N ILE A 14 14.27 -0.71 -19.43
CA ILE A 14 13.68 -2.04 -19.56
C ILE A 14 12.85 -2.39 -18.32
N ARG A 15 13.34 -2.07 -17.14
CA ARG A 15 12.63 -2.32 -15.87
C ARG A 15 11.38 -1.46 -15.73
N ASP A 16 11.48 -0.18 -16.09
CA ASP A 16 10.32 0.73 -16.08
C ASP A 16 9.23 0.23 -17.03
N ARG A 17 9.60 -0.20 -18.22
CA ARG A 17 8.66 -0.79 -19.18
C ARG A 17 8.04 -2.08 -18.64
N ALA A 18 8.83 -2.98 -18.07
CA ALA A 18 8.32 -4.20 -17.46
C ALA A 18 7.34 -3.92 -16.31
N LEU A 19 7.58 -2.86 -15.54
CA LEU A 19 6.66 -2.40 -14.50
C LEU A 19 5.34 -1.92 -15.10
N CYS A 20 5.39 -1.03 -16.09
CA CYS A 20 4.19 -0.53 -16.79
C CYS A 20 3.38 -1.68 -17.42
N ASP A 21 4.04 -2.59 -18.14
CA ASP A 21 3.40 -3.74 -18.78
C ASP A 21 2.75 -4.67 -17.72
N THR A 22 3.39 -4.86 -16.57
CA THR A 22 2.87 -5.67 -15.46
C THR A 22 1.64 -5.01 -14.82
N ILE A 23 1.67 -3.71 -14.58
CA ILE A 23 0.53 -2.95 -14.04
C ILE A 23 -0.65 -3.04 -15.02
N ALA A 24 -0.41 -2.75 -16.30
CA ALA A 24 -1.44 -2.82 -17.35
C ALA A 24 -2.06 -4.22 -17.45
N TYR A 25 -1.23 -5.27 -17.39
CA TYR A 25 -1.71 -6.65 -17.39
C TYR A 25 -2.57 -6.98 -16.18
N ALA A 26 -2.12 -6.62 -14.97
CA ALA A 26 -2.87 -6.85 -13.74
C ALA A 26 -4.24 -6.14 -13.78
N LYS A 27 -4.26 -4.87 -14.20
CA LYS A 27 -5.52 -4.10 -14.36
C LYS A 27 -6.44 -4.71 -15.41
N SER A 28 -5.89 -5.25 -16.52
CA SER A 28 -6.69 -5.96 -17.53
C SER A 28 -7.37 -7.23 -17.00
N LYS A 29 -6.91 -7.74 -15.85
CA LYS A 29 -7.51 -8.87 -15.11
C LYS A 29 -8.46 -8.42 -13.99
N GLY A 30 -8.75 -7.13 -13.88
CA GLY A 30 -9.61 -6.56 -12.84
C GLY A 30 -8.94 -6.48 -11.46
N MET A 31 -7.60 -6.50 -11.40
CA MET A 31 -6.86 -6.36 -10.15
C MET A 31 -6.67 -4.88 -9.81
N PHE A 32 -6.84 -4.53 -8.56
CA PHE A 32 -6.42 -3.25 -7.99
C PHE A 32 -4.90 -3.28 -7.78
N VAL A 33 -4.19 -2.29 -8.31
CA VAL A 33 -2.72 -2.28 -8.31
C VAL A 33 -2.17 -1.19 -7.41
N ILE A 34 -1.40 -1.61 -6.41
CA ILE A 34 -0.68 -0.71 -5.50
C ILE A 34 0.80 -0.72 -5.86
N THR A 35 1.36 0.43 -6.23
CA THR A 35 2.81 0.60 -6.36
C THR A 35 3.43 0.80 -4.99
N ASP A 36 4.31 -0.10 -4.55
CA ASP A 36 5.01 0.01 -3.26
C ASP A 36 6.26 0.88 -3.38
N GLY A 37 6.05 2.15 -3.73
CA GLY A 37 7.11 3.12 -4.03
C GLY A 37 7.67 3.85 -2.82
N LYS A 38 6.92 3.98 -1.73
CA LYS A 38 7.25 4.71 -0.50
C LYS A 38 7.81 6.11 -0.78
N ARG A 39 7.15 6.83 -1.74
CA ARG A 39 7.60 8.16 -2.17
C ARG A 39 7.49 9.18 -1.05
N ASN A 40 8.42 10.15 -1.08
CA ASN A 40 8.48 11.19 -0.07
C ASN A 40 9.20 12.40 -0.65
N ASP A 41 8.46 13.50 -0.84
CA ASP A 41 8.98 14.80 -1.26
C ASP A 41 7.92 15.88 -0.99
N ILE A 42 8.17 17.12 -1.37
CA ILE A 42 7.26 18.26 -1.22
C ILE A 42 7.11 19.04 -2.54
N GLY A 43 6.07 19.88 -2.61
CA GLY A 43 5.84 20.83 -3.69
C GLY A 43 5.85 20.17 -5.07
N THR A 44 6.50 20.81 -6.03
CA THR A 44 6.54 20.38 -7.43
C THR A 44 7.16 19.00 -7.65
N THR A 45 8.10 18.59 -6.80
CA THR A 45 8.69 17.23 -6.86
C THR A 45 7.64 16.18 -6.49
N MET A 46 6.87 16.42 -5.43
CA MET A 46 5.78 15.50 -5.07
C MET A 46 4.65 15.52 -6.10
N GLU A 47 4.34 16.67 -6.71
CA GLU A 47 3.39 16.73 -7.83
C GLU A 47 3.85 15.85 -9.00
N ALA A 48 5.17 15.87 -9.32
CA ALA A 48 5.71 15.00 -10.36
C ALA A 48 5.60 13.51 -10.00
N TYR A 49 5.84 13.13 -8.74
CA TYR A 49 5.61 11.75 -8.28
C TYR A 49 4.13 11.35 -8.35
N ALA A 50 3.23 12.25 -7.93
CA ALA A 50 1.79 12.00 -7.98
C ALA A 50 1.32 11.78 -9.42
N THR A 51 1.70 12.67 -10.33
CA THR A 51 1.41 12.56 -11.76
C THR A 51 1.96 11.28 -12.37
N ALA A 52 3.22 10.92 -12.09
CA ALA A 52 3.85 9.75 -12.67
C ALA A 52 3.22 8.43 -12.21
N HIS A 53 2.86 8.31 -10.94
CA HIS A 53 2.34 7.05 -10.39
C HIS A 53 0.82 6.92 -10.52
N LEU A 54 0.07 8.01 -10.36
CA LEU A 54 -1.37 7.99 -10.18
C LEU A 54 -2.14 8.82 -11.22
N GLY A 55 -1.55 9.91 -11.72
CA GLY A 55 -2.19 10.85 -12.63
C GLY A 55 -1.79 10.66 -14.09
N HIS A 56 -2.02 11.71 -14.88
CA HIS A 56 -1.79 11.75 -16.32
C HIS A 56 -0.82 12.85 -16.72
N THR A 57 -0.15 12.66 -17.84
CA THR A 57 0.70 13.67 -18.47
C THR A 57 0.20 13.95 -19.89
N ASP A 58 -0.08 15.20 -20.20
CA ASP A 58 -0.46 15.60 -21.55
C ASP A 58 0.78 15.75 -22.44
N VAL A 59 0.84 14.93 -23.48
CA VAL A 59 1.93 14.93 -24.47
C VAL A 59 1.33 15.09 -25.88
N ALA A 60 1.61 16.19 -26.54
CA ALA A 60 1.14 16.46 -27.90
C ALA A 60 -0.39 16.37 -28.08
N GLY A 61 -1.16 16.69 -27.02
CA GLY A 61 -2.62 16.63 -27.02
C GLY A 61 -3.24 15.27 -26.65
N GLU A 62 -2.40 14.30 -26.31
CA GLU A 62 -2.82 13.00 -25.77
C GLU A 62 -2.54 12.94 -24.27
N SER A 63 -3.49 12.43 -23.49
CA SER A 63 -3.33 12.19 -22.06
C SER A 63 -2.76 10.80 -21.84
N ILE A 64 -1.60 10.70 -21.19
CA ILE A 64 -0.82 9.47 -21.05
C ILE A 64 -0.58 9.18 -19.57
N ASP A 65 -0.92 7.97 -19.13
CA ASP A 65 -0.52 7.41 -17.85
C ASP A 65 0.93 6.92 -17.92
N ALA A 66 1.80 7.40 -17.04
CA ALA A 66 3.18 6.89 -17.01
C ALA A 66 3.23 5.49 -16.39
N PHE A 67 2.80 5.30 -15.15
CA PHE A 67 2.71 3.99 -14.50
C PHE A 67 1.27 3.48 -14.40
N GLY A 68 0.29 4.36 -14.19
CA GLY A 68 -1.13 4.01 -14.21
C GLY A 68 -1.59 3.12 -13.04
N ALA A 69 -0.94 3.19 -11.88
CA ALA A 69 -1.36 2.46 -10.69
C ALA A 69 -2.69 2.98 -10.12
N ASP A 70 -3.35 2.19 -9.29
CA ASP A 70 -4.57 2.58 -8.58
C ASP A 70 -4.25 3.21 -7.23
N ALA A 71 -3.12 2.81 -6.62
CA ALA A 71 -2.64 3.40 -5.37
C ALA A 71 -1.10 3.39 -5.28
N LEU A 72 -0.57 4.22 -4.35
CA LEU A 72 0.86 4.37 -4.09
C LEU A 72 1.13 4.35 -2.59
N THR A 73 2.16 3.62 -2.15
CA THR A 73 2.67 3.78 -0.78
C THR A 73 3.56 5.02 -0.68
N VAL A 74 3.40 5.78 0.40
CA VAL A 74 4.08 7.06 0.61
C VAL A 74 4.57 7.19 2.05
N ASN A 75 5.55 8.06 2.27
CA ASN A 75 6.05 8.36 3.60
C ASN A 75 5.53 9.74 4.04
N GLY A 76 4.84 9.80 5.16
CA GLY A 76 4.26 11.02 5.72
C GLY A 76 5.23 11.91 6.50
N TYR A 77 6.53 11.58 6.55
CA TYR A 77 7.53 12.27 7.39
C TYR A 77 7.62 13.79 7.13
N LEU A 78 7.37 14.23 5.92
CA LEU A 78 7.37 15.65 5.54
C LEU A 78 6.01 16.36 5.78
N GLY A 79 5.06 15.67 6.39
CA GLY A 79 3.77 16.23 6.78
C GLY A 79 2.85 16.55 5.60
N THR A 80 1.96 17.50 5.80
CA THR A 80 0.88 17.87 4.86
C THR A 80 1.41 18.32 3.51
N ASP A 81 2.56 18.98 3.44
CA ASP A 81 3.16 19.44 2.19
C ASP A 81 3.56 18.28 1.27
N GLY A 82 3.88 17.11 1.85
CA GLY A 82 4.17 15.89 1.11
C GLY A 82 2.91 15.12 0.69
N ILE A 83 1.81 15.26 1.41
CA ILE A 83 0.57 14.49 1.15
C ILE A 83 -0.41 15.24 0.25
N LYS A 84 -0.51 16.55 0.39
CA LYS A 84 -1.47 17.39 -0.32
C LYS A 84 -1.46 17.25 -1.85
N PRO A 85 -0.31 17.19 -2.54
CA PRO A 85 -0.26 16.97 -3.98
C PRO A 85 -0.83 15.60 -4.39
N LEU A 86 -0.61 14.57 -3.58
CA LEU A 86 -1.14 13.23 -3.80
C LEU A 86 -2.66 13.17 -3.56
N ALA A 87 -3.13 13.76 -2.46
CA ALA A 87 -4.55 13.83 -2.12
C ALA A 87 -5.37 14.49 -3.24
N LYS A 88 -4.82 15.54 -3.89
CA LYS A 88 -5.44 16.19 -5.04
C LYS A 88 -5.64 15.24 -6.23
N ILE A 89 -4.64 14.40 -6.55
CA ILE A 89 -4.74 13.39 -7.61
C ILE A 89 -5.71 12.27 -7.19
N CYS A 90 -5.72 11.89 -5.91
CA CYS A 90 -6.68 10.89 -5.41
C CYS A 90 -8.13 11.34 -5.64
N ASP A 91 -8.42 12.61 -5.42
CA ASP A 91 -9.76 13.21 -5.64
C ASP A 91 -10.12 13.28 -7.13
N SER A 92 -9.20 13.79 -7.97
CA SER A 92 -9.48 14.02 -9.39
C SER A 92 -9.53 12.76 -10.25
N ASP A 93 -8.77 11.72 -9.88
CA ASP A 93 -8.53 10.53 -10.72
C ASP A 93 -9.00 9.22 -10.08
N ASP A 94 -9.75 9.28 -8.98
CA ASP A 94 -10.26 8.12 -8.21
C ASP A 94 -9.13 7.15 -7.81
N LYS A 95 -8.07 7.71 -7.22
CA LYS A 95 -6.87 7.00 -6.78
C LYS A 95 -6.77 6.95 -5.26
N GLY A 96 -5.79 6.18 -4.76
CA GLY A 96 -5.52 6.09 -3.33
C GLY A 96 -4.05 6.16 -2.98
N ILE A 97 -3.77 6.48 -1.73
CA ILE A 97 -2.42 6.38 -1.15
C ILE A 97 -2.45 5.59 0.15
N PHE A 98 -1.30 4.99 0.50
CA PHE A 98 -1.09 4.35 1.79
C PHE A 98 0.13 4.97 2.45
N VAL A 99 -0.10 5.72 3.52
CA VAL A 99 0.96 6.39 4.30
C VAL A 99 1.59 5.42 5.28
N LEU A 100 2.92 5.42 5.41
CA LEU A 100 3.62 4.61 6.41
C LEU A 100 3.28 5.12 7.82
N VAL A 101 2.62 4.31 8.61
CA VAL A 101 2.21 4.62 9.99
C VAL A 101 2.95 3.73 10.99
N LYS A 102 2.71 2.42 10.98
CA LYS A 102 3.45 1.46 11.81
C LYS A 102 3.98 0.35 10.92
N THR A 103 5.29 0.29 10.76
CA THR A 103 5.92 -0.68 9.87
C THR A 103 6.30 -1.97 10.60
N SER A 104 6.46 -3.07 9.85
CA SER A 104 6.66 -4.41 10.40
C SER A 104 8.13 -4.80 10.64
N ASN A 105 9.09 -3.90 10.31
CA ASN A 105 10.51 -4.18 10.49
C ASN A 105 10.95 -4.09 11.96
N PRO A 106 11.96 -4.86 12.40
CA PRO A 106 12.40 -4.90 13.79
C PRO A 106 12.78 -3.55 14.39
N SER A 107 13.42 -2.67 13.61
CA SER A 107 13.86 -1.34 14.07
C SER A 107 12.74 -0.28 14.06
N SER A 108 11.50 -0.65 13.75
CA SER A 108 10.40 0.32 13.69
C SER A 108 10.20 1.07 15.00
N GLY A 109 10.45 0.41 16.13
CA GLY A 109 10.30 1.00 17.46
C GLY A 109 11.29 2.12 17.78
N GLU A 110 12.45 2.19 17.11
CA GLU A 110 13.46 3.23 17.36
C GLU A 110 12.91 4.66 17.15
N LEU A 111 11.94 4.82 16.27
CA LEU A 111 11.25 6.09 16.01
C LEU A 111 9.75 6.00 16.30
N GLN A 112 9.09 4.97 15.77
CA GLN A 112 7.63 4.94 15.73
C GLN A 112 6.99 4.77 17.12
N ASP A 113 7.68 4.08 18.05
CA ASP A 113 7.19 3.87 19.42
C ASP A 113 7.62 4.99 20.40
N MET A 114 8.40 5.98 19.95
CA MET A 114 8.74 7.14 20.78
C MET A 114 7.48 7.89 21.19
N LYS A 115 7.45 8.34 22.45
CA LYS A 115 6.32 9.12 22.98
C LYS A 115 6.54 10.62 22.76
N LEU A 116 5.50 11.26 22.27
CA LEU A 116 5.41 12.71 22.16
C LEU A 116 5.05 13.33 23.54
N GLU A 117 5.15 14.63 23.67
CA GLU A 117 4.74 15.36 24.88
C GLU A 117 3.26 15.12 25.25
N THR A 118 2.42 14.81 24.26
CA THR A 118 1.01 14.43 24.42
C THR A 118 0.81 13.01 24.96
N ASN A 119 1.88 12.27 25.27
CA ASN A 119 1.89 10.85 25.63
C ASN A 119 1.40 9.89 24.52
N GLU A 120 1.19 10.38 23.32
CA GLU A 120 0.91 9.65 22.12
C GLU A 120 2.22 9.10 21.51
N SER A 121 2.21 7.95 20.87
CA SER A 121 3.38 7.51 20.09
C SER A 121 3.42 8.21 18.73
N VAL A 122 4.61 8.25 18.14
CA VAL A 122 4.81 8.82 16.80
C VAL A 122 3.89 8.14 15.77
N TYR A 123 3.74 6.80 15.83
CA TYR A 123 2.86 6.09 14.89
C TYR A 123 1.37 6.42 15.13
N GLU A 124 0.94 6.61 16.38
CA GLU A 124 -0.44 7.02 16.69
C GLU A 124 -0.72 8.42 16.13
N HIS A 125 0.21 9.33 16.32
CA HIS A 125 0.11 10.69 15.78
C HIS A 125 0.06 10.69 14.24
N MET A 126 0.94 9.94 13.59
CA MET A 126 0.92 9.78 12.13
C MET A 126 -0.42 9.19 11.65
N GLY A 127 -0.98 8.22 12.35
CA GLY A 127 -2.30 7.67 12.04
C GLY A 127 -3.40 8.71 12.09
N LYS A 128 -3.43 9.55 13.12
CA LYS A 128 -4.38 10.67 13.22
C LYS A 128 -4.22 11.68 12.07
N MET A 129 -2.98 11.96 11.67
CA MET A 129 -2.75 12.79 10.49
C MET A 129 -3.33 12.16 9.22
N CYS A 130 -3.19 10.83 9.04
CA CYS A 130 -3.80 10.12 7.92
C CYS A 130 -5.32 10.23 7.90
N GLU A 131 -5.97 10.03 9.04
CA GLU A 131 -7.42 10.19 9.18
C GLU A 131 -7.84 11.62 8.77
N GLY A 132 -7.14 12.65 9.26
CA GLY A 132 -7.41 14.04 8.93
C GLY A 132 -7.16 14.38 7.46
N TRP A 133 -6.11 13.84 6.84
CA TRP A 133 -5.84 14.05 5.41
C TRP A 133 -6.87 13.39 4.50
N GLY A 134 -7.57 12.38 5.00
CA GLY A 134 -8.60 11.64 4.28
C GLY A 134 -10.03 12.13 4.48
N GLU A 135 -10.27 13.11 5.37
CA GLU A 135 -11.60 13.52 5.80
C GLU A 135 -12.50 13.96 4.62
N ASP A 136 -11.95 14.70 3.66
CA ASP A 136 -12.66 15.16 2.46
C ASP A 136 -12.66 14.15 1.30
N LEU A 137 -12.02 12.99 1.46
CA LEU A 137 -11.80 11.99 0.41
C LEU A 137 -12.51 10.66 0.70
N MET A 138 -13.69 10.74 1.26
CA MET A 138 -14.46 9.57 1.70
C MET A 138 -15.13 8.84 0.55
N GLY A 139 -14.88 7.53 0.45
CA GLY A 139 -15.55 6.64 -0.49
C GLY A 139 -16.88 6.08 0.04
N LYS A 140 -17.63 5.45 -0.85
CA LYS A 140 -18.98 4.92 -0.58
C LYS A 140 -19.07 3.85 0.52
N HIS A 141 -17.96 3.22 0.87
CA HIS A 141 -17.91 2.17 1.90
C HIS A 141 -17.40 2.69 3.26
N GLY A 142 -17.32 4.01 3.46
CA GLY A 142 -16.91 4.61 4.72
C GLY A 142 -15.38 4.67 4.93
N TYR A 143 -14.59 4.39 3.91
CA TYR A 143 -13.14 4.51 3.93
C TYR A 143 -12.66 5.62 3.00
N SER A 144 -11.61 6.33 3.41
CA SER A 144 -11.02 7.41 2.64
C SER A 144 -9.99 6.90 1.62
N ALA A 145 -9.67 7.74 0.64
CA ALA A 145 -8.60 7.50 -0.33
C ALA A 145 -7.19 7.60 0.31
N VAL A 146 -7.08 8.12 1.53
CA VAL A 146 -5.83 8.15 2.31
C VAL A 146 -5.83 7.00 3.30
N GLY A 147 -5.19 5.91 2.92
CA GLY A 147 -4.98 4.74 3.74
C GLY A 147 -3.68 4.79 4.55
N ALA A 148 -3.47 3.80 5.40
CA ALA A 148 -2.30 3.65 6.25
C ALA A 148 -1.64 2.28 6.10
N VAL A 149 -0.30 2.23 6.11
CA VAL A 149 0.45 0.99 6.28
C VAL A 149 0.60 0.69 7.76
N VAL A 150 -0.04 -0.39 8.23
CA VAL A 150 0.04 -0.84 9.63
C VAL A 150 0.39 -2.33 9.65
N GLY A 151 1.59 -2.67 10.11
CA GLY A 151 2.13 -4.03 10.04
C GLY A 151 1.44 -5.05 10.95
N ALA A 152 1.39 -6.30 10.52
CA ALA A 152 0.82 -7.43 11.26
C ALA A 152 1.67 -7.90 12.46
N THR A 153 2.92 -7.44 12.58
CA THR A 153 3.88 -7.93 13.60
C THR A 153 3.46 -7.59 15.04
N TYR A 154 2.57 -6.62 15.20
CA TYR A 154 2.06 -6.15 16.49
C TYR A 154 0.52 -6.14 16.48
N PRO A 155 -0.13 -7.31 16.70
CA PRO A 155 -1.59 -7.47 16.54
C PRO A 155 -2.42 -6.58 17.47
N GLU A 156 -1.94 -6.32 18.69
CA GLU A 156 -2.59 -5.45 19.65
C GLU A 156 -2.61 -4.00 19.15
N GLN A 157 -1.45 -3.49 18.70
CA GLN A 157 -1.34 -2.15 18.13
C GLN A 157 -2.19 -2.01 16.86
N LEU A 158 -2.26 -3.07 16.05
CA LEU A 158 -3.10 -3.10 14.85
C LEU A 158 -4.58 -2.91 15.20
N GLY A 159 -5.08 -3.61 16.23
CA GLY A 159 -6.45 -3.48 16.72
C GLY A 159 -6.74 -2.10 17.35
N GLU A 160 -5.80 -1.57 18.14
CA GLU A 160 -5.89 -0.22 18.67
C GLU A 160 -5.97 0.84 17.56
N MET A 161 -5.14 0.69 16.52
CA MET A 161 -5.15 1.59 15.38
C MET A 161 -6.46 1.50 14.59
N ARG A 162 -7.04 0.29 14.41
CA ARG A 162 -8.35 0.14 13.77
C ARG A 162 -9.44 0.90 14.53
N THR A 163 -9.42 0.86 15.85
CA THR A 163 -10.38 1.58 16.68
C THR A 163 -10.21 3.11 16.58
N LYS A 164 -8.96 3.59 16.51
CA LYS A 164 -8.63 5.01 16.44
C LYS A 164 -8.83 5.63 15.06
N LEU A 165 -8.78 4.83 14.01
CA LEU A 165 -8.80 5.24 12.62
C LEU A 165 -9.95 4.55 11.84
N PRO A 166 -11.21 4.83 12.18
CA PRO A 166 -12.36 4.10 11.62
C PRO A 166 -12.50 4.26 10.11
N HIS A 167 -12.03 5.37 9.55
CA HIS A 167 -12.19 5.69 8.13
C HIS A 167 -10.92 5.48 7.28
N THR A 168 -9.80 5.12 7.92
CA THR A 168 -8.54 4.85 7.22
C THR A 168 -8.48 3.39 6.77
N PHE A 169 -8.30 3.11 5.48
CA PHE A 169 -8.11 1.76 4.96
C PHE A 169 -6.67 1.28 5.23
N PHE A 170 -6.49 0.06 5.73
CA PHE A 170 -5.16 -0.44 6.09
C PHE A 170 -4.54 -1.32 5.01
N LEU A 171 -3.28 -1.06 4.66
CA LEU A 171 -2.39 -2.01 4.01
C LEU A 171 -1.54 -2.68 5.10
N VAL A 172 -1.69 -3.99 5.25
CA VAL A 172 -1.12 -4.76 6.38
C VAL A 172 -0.04 -5.72 5.88
N PRO A 173 1.24 -5.28 5.84
CA PRO A 173 2.37 -6.17 5.54
C PRO A 173 2.75 -7.01 6.75
N GLY A 174 3.50 -8.11 6.49
CA GLY A 174 4.09 -8.95 7.55
C GLY A 174 3.40 -10.29 7.75
N TYR A 175 2.37 -10.63 6.97
CA TYR A 175 1.73 -11.94 6.99
C TYR A 175 2.67 -13.05 6.52
N GLY A 176 2.74 -14.12 7.28
CA GLY A 176 3.51 -15.33 6.97
C GLY A 176 5.01 -15.20 7.22
N ALA A 177 5.77 -14.58 6.31
CA ALA A 177 7.23 -14.55 6.35
C ALA A 177 7.83 -13.76 7.53
N GLN A 178 7.06 -12.90 8.19
CA GLN A 178 7.45 -12.12 9.36
C GLN A 178 6.76 -12.59 10.65
N GLY A 179 6.07 -13.72 10.60
CA GLY A 179 5.46 -14.36 11.76
C GLY A 179 3.97 -14.07 11.98
N GLY A 180 3.37 -13.11 11.25
CA GLY A 180 1.94 -12.82 11.36
C GLY A 180 1.08 -13.92 10.72
N GLY A 181 0.02 -14.37 11.42
CA GLY A 181 -0.98 -15.32 10.93
C GLY A 181 -2.34 -14.67 10.70
N ALA A 182 -3.36 -15.47 10.36
CA ALA A 182 -4.71 -14.99 10.13
C ALA A 182 -5.33 -14.37 11.39
N ASP A 183 -5.06 -14.96 12.56
CA ASP A 183 -5.50 -14.42 13.85
C ASP A 183 -4.88 -13.06 14.20
N ASP A 184 -3.64 -12.81 13.75
CA ASP A 184 -2.94 -11.56 14.02
C ASP A 184 -3.50 -10.41 13.18
N VAL A 185 -3.96 -10.69 11.95
CA VAL A 185 -4.46 -9.67 11.03
C VAL A 185 -5.97 -9.42 11.13
N LYS A 186 -6.73 -10.29 11.80
CA LYS A 186 -8.19 -10.13 11.90
C LYS A 186 -8.61 -8.80 12.52
N ASN A 187 -7.81 -8.27 13.46
CA ASN A 187 -8.08 -7.01 14.15
C ASN A 187 -7.92 -5.77 13.24
N ALA A 188 -7.40 -5.93 12.01
CA ALA A 188 -7.34 -4.84 11.03
C ALA A 188 -8.68 -4.56 10.35
N PHE A 189 -9.59 -5.53 10.39
CA PHE A 189 -10.90 -5.46 9.73
C PHE A 189 -11.97 -4.90 10.67
N ASP A 190 -13.00 -4.31 10.06
CA ASP A 190 -14.22 -3.92 10.76
C ASP A 190 -15.19 -5.11 10.95
N GLU A 191 -16.35 -4.85 11.54
CA GLU A 191 -17.41 -5.83 11.79
C GLU A 191 -18.04 -6.41 10.51
N ASN A 192 -17.82 -5.75 9.36
CA ASN A 192 -18.28 -6.19 8.04
C ASN A 192 -17.20 -6.98 7.27
N GLY A 193 -16.01 -7.13 7.85
CA GLY A 193 -14.85 -7.75 7.20
C GLY A 193 -14.18 -6.84 6.17
N LEU A 194 -14.37 -5.52 6.29
CA LEU A 194 -13.78 -4.51 5.43
C LEU A 194 -12.65 -3.75 6.15
N GLY A 195 -12.02 -2.80 5.48
CA GLY A 195 -11.06 -1.85 6.05
C GLY A 195 -9.61 -2.25 5.98
N ALA A 196 -9.28 -3.44 5.46
CA ALA A 196 -7.89 -3.85 5.32
C ALA A 196 -7.63 -4.71 4.09
N ILE A 197 -6.40 -4.61 3.57
CA ILE A 197 -5.81 -5.53 2.59
C ILE A 197 -4.51 -6.10 3.16
N ILE A 198 -4.33 -7.41 3.07
CA ILE A 198 -3.21 -8.12 3.69
C ILE A 198 -2.16 -8.45 2.64
N ASN A 199 -0.90 -8.10 2.92
CA ASN A 199 0.22 -8.30 1.99
C ASN A 199 1.20 -9.37 2.48
N SER A 200 1.55 -10.32 1.61
CA SER A 200 2.52 -11.40 1.85
C SER A 200 3.45 -11.61 0.64
N SER A 201 4.35 -10.65 0.36
CA SER A 201 5.19 -10.68 -0.84
C SER A 201 6.01 -11.96 -0.97
N ARG A 202 6.94 -12.22 -0.03
CA ARG A 202 7.79 -13.43 -0.06
C ARG A 202 7.00 -14.72 0.15
N GLY A 203 5.93 -14.67 0.95
CA GLY A 203 5.06 -15.82 1.18
C GLY A 203 4.44 -16.33 -0.11
N ILE A 204 3.95 -15.43 -0.95
CA ILE A 204 3.31 -15.75 -2.22
C ILE A 204 4.34 -15.98 -3.33
N MET A 205 5.24 -15.04 -3.59
CA MET A 205 6.20 -15.14 -4.70
C MET A 205 7.17 -16.31 -4.58
N CYS A 206 7.57 -16.67 -3.36
CA CYS A 206 8.50 -17.76 -3.09
C CYS A 206 7.81 -19.04 -2.57
N ALA A 207 6.50 -19.17 -2.73
CA ALA A 207 5.72 -20.31 -2.24
C ALA A 207 6.22 -21.65 -2.80
N TRP A 208 6.72 -21.68 -4.04
CA TRP A 208 7.28 -22.85 -4.68
C TRP A 208 8.42 -23.50 -3.86
N LYS A 209 9.26 -22.69 -3.19
CA LYS A 209 10.34 -23.20 -2.31
C LYS A 209 9.80 -24.01 -1.14
N LYS A 210 8.74 -23.52 -0.49
CA LYS A 210 8.11 -24.18 0.66
C LYS A 210 7.30 -25.42 0.26
N GLN A 211 6.79 -25.42 -0.98
CA GLN A 211 6.00 -26.53 -1.52
C GLN A 211 6.87 -27.62 -2.16
N GLY A 212 8.21 -27.47 -2.17
CA GLY A 212 9.13 -28.44 -2.77
C GLY A 212 9.01 -28.54 -4.30
N LEU A 213 8.55 -27.47 -4.94
CA LEU A 213 8.39 -27.33 -6.38
C LEU A 213 9.61 -26.64 -7.02
N THR A 214 9.68 -26.63 -8.34
CA THR A 214 10.74 -25.95 -9.11
C THR A 214 10.40 -24.48 -9.36
N GLU A 215 11.37 -23.71 -9.85
CA GLU A 215 11.14 -22.31 -10.23
C GLU A 215 10.10 -22.17 -11.34
N ASP A 216 9.99 -23.16 -12.23
CA ASP A 216 9.02 -23.17 -13.33
C ASP A 216 7.56 -23.26 -12.83
N ASP A 217 7.35 -23.77 -11.62
CA ASP A 217 6.04 -23.92 -10.99
C ASP A 217 5.61 -22.70 -10.18
N PHE A 218 6.38 -21.59 -10.18
CA PHE A 218 6.16 -20.44 -9.31
C PHE A 218 4.74 -19.88 -9.38
N ALA A 219 4.14 -19.81 -10.56
CA ALA A 219 2.82 -19.24 -10.77
C ALA A 219 1.71 -20.08 -10.08
N VAL A 220 1.79 -21.40 -10.24
CA VAL A 220 0.83 -22.34 -9.60
C VAL A 220 0.99 -22.33 -8.09
N ALA A 221 2.24 -22.30 -7.62
CA ALA A 221 2.55 -22.24 -6.18
C ALA A 221 2.07 -20.93 -5.54
N ALA A 222 2.30 -19.80 -6.20
CA ALA A 222 1.85 -18.49 -5.77
C ALA A 222 0.32 -18.41 -5.67
N ARG A 223 -0.39 -18.92 -6.67
CA ARG A 223 -1.85 -18.98 -6.67
C ARG A 223 -2.38 -19.79 -5.48
N LYS A 224 -1.87 -21.00 -5.28
CA LYS A 224 -2.28 -21.86 -4.14
C LYS A 224 -2.05 -21.18 -2.80
N GLU A 225 -0.93 -20.49 -2.64
CA GLU A 225 -0.61 -19.79 -1.39
C GLU A 225 -1.53 -18.57 -1.19
N ALA A 226 -1.83 -17.80 -2.24
CA ALA A 226 -2.76 -16.69 -2.17
C ALA A 226 -4.20 -17.17 -1.81
N GLU A 227 -4.65 -18.26 -2.41
CA GLU A 227 -5.95 -18.88 -2.10
C GLU A 227 -6.00 -19.40 -0.65
N ARG A 228 -4.94 -20.11 -0.19
CA ARG A 228 -4.81 -20.56 1.19
C ARG A 228 -4.88 -19.42 2.18
N MET A 229 -4.10 -18.37 1.94
CA MET A 229 -4.05 -17.17 2.77
C MET A 229 -5.43 -16.48 2.84
N ARG A 230 -6.09 -16.30 1.70
CA ARG A 230 -7.46 -15.76 1.64
C ARG A 230 -8.43 -16.57 2.50
N ASP A 231 -8.42 -17.89 2.33
CA ASP A 231 -9.37 -18.78 3.01
C ASP A 231 -9.15 -18.81 4.52
N GLU A 232 -7.89 -18.74 4.97
CA GLU A 232 -7.58 -18.60 6.40
C GLU A 232 -8.07 -17.28 6.98
N ILE A 233 -7.82 -16.16 6.28
CA ILE A 233 -8.26 -14.83 6.75
C ILE A 233 -9.79 -14.78 6.78
N VAL A 234 -10.47 -15.21 5.72
CA VAL A 234 -11.93 -15.25 5.66
C VAL A 234 -12.50 -16.16 6.76
N GLY A 235 -11.83 -17.27 7.08
CA GLY A 235 -12.18 -18.12 8.21
C GLY A 235 -12.18 -17.41 9.57
N CYS A 236 -11.26 -16.44 9.75
CA CYS A 236 -11.14 -15.67 11.00
C CYS A 236 -12.08 -14.45 11.07
N ILE A 237 -12.30 -13.74 9.94
CA ILE A 237 -13.13 -12.53 9.92
C ILE A 237 -14.61 -12.78 9.58
N GLY A 238 -14.93 -14.00 9.14
CA GLY A 238 -16.25 -14.32 8.63
C GLY A 238 -16.51 -13.83 7.20
N LYS A 239 -17.79 -13.85 6.78
CA LYS A 239 -18.15 -13.40 5.43
C LYS A 239 -18.07 -11.88 5.33
N ILE A 240 -17.41 -11.39 4.28
CA ILE A 240 -17.41 -9.98 3.91
C ILE A 240 -18.85 -9.55 3.55
N LYS A 241 -19.34 -8.51 4.19
CA LYS A 241 -20.65 -7.92 3.94
C LYS A 241 -20.44 -6.61 3.15
N LEU A 242 -20.68 -6.68 1.84
CA LEU A 242 -20.78 -5.48 1.02
C LEU A 242 -22.22 -4.96 1.18
N GLY A 243 -22.37 -3.77 1.78
CA GLY A 243 -23.64 -3.10 1.93
C GLY A 243 -24.22 -2.64 0.61
#